data_0c316fba232969ef466548af8fbbe6c1
#
_entry.id   0c316fba232969ef466548af8fbbe6c1
#
_cell.length_a   1.000
_cell.length_b   1.000
_cell.length_c   1.000
_cell.angle_alpha   90.00
_cell.angle_beta   90.00
_cell.angle_gamma   90.00
#
_symmetry.space_group_name_H-M   'P 1'
#
loop_
_entity.id
_entity.type
_entity.pdbx_description
1 polymer ?
#
loop_
_entity_poly.entity_id
_entity_poly.type
_entity_poly.pdbx_seq_one_letter_code
_entity_poly.pdbx_strand_id
1 'polypeptide(L)'
;MNLPKVFEEKMKDLLGSEYEAYTACYDEPRHYGLRVNTAKISVEDFLKIAPWPLEPVPWIHNGFYYDGDNIQPSKHPYYFAGLYYLQEPSAMTPADRLPVEPGDRVLDVCAAPGGKATELGAKLGGTGVLAANDLSSSRAKGLLKNLELFGIGNVLILSEEPGKLVSYFPEYFDKILIDAPCSGEGMFRKEKKMVKAWEEHGPEFFSKIQRSIVTQAAQMLRPGGMLLYSTCTFSPEENEQTIEYLLQEYPEFKICEMEGYEGFADGMPQVTESKNPELEKTVRIFPHRMKGEGHFLALLQKGEKQEEGKRLPESGKNKKLPEELEEFLGHIDRKFDSSRMDLRGEKVYYMPEGLPTLRGIRFLRTGLLMGELKKKRFEPSQALAMNLKKEEYDQVIDLPLEDERVMKYLKGETLDVEDLVKPKDKGWYLICVDGYPLGFGKLVNQMLKNKYLPGWRWNS
;
A
#
# COMPACT_ATOMS: atom_id res chain seq x y z
N MET A 1 -30.65 -0.26 9.94
CA MET A 1 -29.86 0.99 10.10
C MET A 1 -30.68 2.16 9.60
N ASN A 2 -30.63 3.39 10.22
CA ASN A 2 -31.32 4.56 9.65
C ASN A 2 -30.40 5.22 8.61
N LEU A 3 -30.78 5.12 7.34
CA LEU A 3 -30.11 5.78 6.23
C LEU A 3 -30.78 7.12 5.92
N PRO A 4 -30.07 8.11 5.35
CA PRO A 4 -30.68 9.35 4.89
C PRO A 4 -31.71 9.08 3.79
N LYS A 5 -32.91 9.66 3.87
CA LYS A 5 -33.98 9.45 2.87
C LYS A 5 -33.55 9.77 1.44
N VAL A 6 -32.78 10.84 1.27
CA VAL A 6 -32.27 11.24 -0.05
C VAL A 6 -31.32 10.16 -0.61
N PHE A 7 -30.50 9.53 0.24
CA PHE A 7 -29.66 8.40 -0.17
C PHE A 7 -30.51 7.17 -0.54
N GLU A 8 -31.54 6.83 0.26
CA GLU A 8 -32.43 5.71 -0.05
C GLU A 8 -33.16 5.90 -1.38
N GLU A 9 -33.68 7.11 -1.66
CA GLU A 9 -34.36 7.45 -2.93
C GLU A 9 -33.38 7.31 -4.11
N LYS A 10 -32.16 7.87 -4.00
CA LYS A 10 -31.11 7.73 -5.00
C LYS A 10 -30.77 6.25 -5.28
N MET A 11 -30.64 5.43 -4.25
CA MET A 11 -30.31 4.02 -4.42
C MET A 11 -31.46 3.22 -5.03
N LYS A 12 -32.73 3.59 -4.76
CA LYS A 12 -33.89 3.01 -5.45
C LYS A 12 -33.88 3.29 -6.95
N ASP A 13 -33.58 4.53 -7.32
CA ASP A 13 -33.48 4.92 -8.72
C ASP A 13 -32.30 4.24 -9.43
N LEU A 14 -31.17 4.10 -8.72
CA LEU A 14 -29.95 3.49 -9.27
C LEU A 14 -30.07 1.98 -9.47
N LEU A 15 -30.66 1.28 -8.50
CA LEU A 15 -30.70 -0.19 -8.45
C LEU A 15 -32.02 -0.80 -8.96
N GLY A 16 -33.09 -0.04 -9.00
CA GLY A 16 -34.39 -0.53 -9.46
C GLY A 16 -34.83 -1.78 -8.68
N SER A 17 -35.01 -2.89 -9.39
CA SER A 17 -35.45 -4.17 -8.80
C SER A 17 -34.43 -4.80 -7.81
N GLU A 18 -33.17 -4.39 -7.84
CA GLU A 18 -32.13 -4.93 -6.92
C GLU A 18 -32.11 -4.19 -5.57
N TYR A 19 -32.86 -3.09 -5.40
CA TYR A 19 -32.84 -2.27 -4.20
C TYR A 19 -33.16 -3.05 -2.92
N GLU A 20 -34.14 -3.97 -2.96
CA GLU A 20 -34.51 -4.79 -1.79
C GLU A 20 -33.37 -5.72 -1.38
N ALA A 21 -32.70 -6.37 -2.33
CA ALA A 21 -31.53 -7.21 -2.06
C ALA A 21 -30.38 -6.37 -1.46
N TYR A 22 -30.15 -5.18 -2.00
CA TYR A 22 -29.14 -4.26 -1.50
C TYR A 22 -29.40 -3.85 -0.03
N THR A 23 -30.64 -3.48 0.29
CA THR A 23 -30.99 -3.05 1.66
C THR A 23 -30.89 -4.19 2.65
N ALA A 24 -31.18 -5.42 2.25
CA ALA A 24 -31.05 -6.61 3.11
C ALA A 24 -29.61 -6.82 3.61
N CYS A 25 -28.59 -6.43 2.82
CA CYS A 25 -27.19 -6.56 3.22
C CYS A 25 -26.81 -5.74 4.47
N TYR A 26 -27.58 -4.72 4.82
CA TYR A 26 -27.32 -3.91 6.03
C TYR A 26 -27.56 -4.66 7.34
N ASP A 27 -28.31 -5.76 7.29
CA ASP A 27 -28.58 -6.64 8.43
C ASP A 27 -27.65 -7.86 8.47
N GLU A 28 -26.80 -8.03 7.46
CA GLU A 28 -25.82 -9.10 7.36
C GLU A 28 -24.54 -8.79 8.16
N PRO A 29 -23.81 -9.83 8.65
CA PRO A 29 -22.50 -9.67 9.26
C PRO A 29 -21.49 -9.07 8.27
N ARG A 30 -20.48 -8.39 8.82
CA ARG A 30 -19.35 -7.89 8.00
C ARG A 30 -18.48 -9.03 7.52
N HIS A 31 -17.86 -8.81 6.37
CA HIS A 31 -16.81 -9.67 5.89
C HIS A 31 -15.43 -9.11 6.27
N TYR A 32 -14.58 -9.97 6.84
CA TYR A 32 -13.22 -9.61 7.21
C TYR A 32 -12.26 -10.22 6.22
N GLY A 33 -11.29 -9.43 5.77
CA GLY A 33 -10.31 -9.86 4.79
C GLY A 33 -8.88 -9.64 5.23
N LEU A 34 -8.00 -10.51 4.78
CA LEU A 34 -6.56 -10.34 4.82
C LEU A 34 -5.99 -10.54 3.41
N ARG A 35 -4.91 -9.84 3.11
CA ARG A 35 -4.20 -9.95 1.84
C ARG A 35 -2.74 -10.31 2.09
N VAL A 36 -2.29 -11.40 1.50
CA VAL A 36 -0.91 -11.91 1.63
C VAL A 36 0.08 -10.93 1.00
N ASN A 37 1.20 -10.68 1.69
CA ASN A 37 2.31 -9.88 1.19
C ASN A 37 3.22 -10.71 0.28
N THR A 38 2.96 -10.68 -1.02
CA THR A 38 3.71 -11.45 -2.02
C THR A 38 5.17 -10.99 -2.20
N ALA A 39 5.57 -9.86 -1.63
CA ALA A 39 6.97 -9.47 -1.57
C ALA A 39 7.80 -10.31 -0.56
N LYS A 40 7.14 -10.96 0.41
CA LYS A 40 7.80 -11.74 1.47
C LYS A 40 7.54 -13.24 1.39
N ILE A 41 6.35 -13.65 0.95
CA ILE A 41 5.94 -15.05 0.94
C ILE A 41 4.98 -15.30 -0.23
N SER A 42 5.11 -16.47 -0.89
CA SER A 42 4.11 -16.89 -1.88
C SER A 42 2.77 -17.21 -1.22
N VAL A 43 1.69 -17.12 -1.99
CA VAL A 43 0.35 -17.47 -1.48
C VAL A 43 0.31 -18.94 -1.03
N GLU A 44 0.89 -19.84 -1.83
CA GLU A 44 0.95 -21.27 -1.52
C GLU A 44 1.70 -21.54 -0.22
N ASP A 45 2.84 -20.86 0.02
CA ASP A 45 3.61 -21.07 1.23
C ASP A 45 2.93 -20.44 2.45
N PHE A 46 2.28 -19.28 2.27
CA PHE A 46 1.49 -18.68 3.34
C PHE A 46 0.36 -19.60 3.80
N LEU A 47 -0.36 -20.24 2.89
CA LEU A 47 -1.44 -21.16 3.23
C LEU A 47 -0.98 -22.40 4.00
N LYS A 48 0.29 -22.84 3.83
CA LYS A 48 0.86 -23.96 4.60
C LYS A 48 1.14 -23.59 6.07
N ILE A 49 1.41 -22.32 6.34
CA ILE A 49 1.75 -21.83 7.70
C ILE A 49 0.62 -21.01 8.34
N ALA A 50 -0.44 -20.72 7.60
CA ALA A 50 -1.57 -19.93 8.11
C ALA A 50 -2.17 -20.60 9.36
N PRO A 51 -2.26 -19.90 10.51
CA PRO A 51 -2.72 -20.53 11.76
C PRO A 51 -4.25 -20.64 11.86
N TRP A 52 -4.97 -20.17 10.85
CA TRP A 52 -6.44 -20.18 10.80
C TRP A 52 -6.94 -20.68 9.45
N PRO A 53 -8.18 -21.21 9.40
CA PRO A 53 -8.86 -21.44 8.14
C PRO A 53 -9.06 -20.13 7.37
N LEU A 54 -8.78 -20.16 6.09
CA LEU A 54 -8.92 -19.03 5.18
C LEU A 54 -9.76 -19.44 3.98
N GLU A 55 -10.73 -18.61 3.58
CA GLU A 55 -11.53 -18.78 2.37
C GLU A 55 -11.03 -17.78 1.30
N PRO A 56 -10.69 -18.19 0.07
CA PRO A 56 -10.25 -17.25 -0.95
C PRO A 56 -11.27 -16.16 -1.25
N VAL A 57 -10.81 -14.94 -1.46
CA VAL A 57 -11.60 -13.87 -2.11
C VAL A 57 -11.54 -14.13 -3.62
N PRO A 58 -12.64 -14.53 -4.28
CA PRO A 58 -12.59 -15.14 -5.61
C PRO A 58 -11.99 -14.25 -6.71
N TRP A 59 -12.03 -12.94 -6.53
CA TRP A 59 -11.55 -11.94 -7.50
C TRP A 59 -10.20 -11.32 -7.14
N ILE A 60 -9.55 -11.77 -6.03
CA ILE A 60 -8.25 -11.29 -5.55
C ILE A 60 -7.34 -12.49 -5.31
N HIS A 61 -6.30 -12.65 -6.12
CA HIS A 61 -5.49 -13.86 -6.11
C HIS A 61 -4.72 -14.11 -4.80
N ASN A 62 -4.39 -13.05 -4.04
CA ASN A 62 -3.70 -13.11 -2.75
C ASN A 62 -4.59 -12.65 -1.57
N GLY A 63 -5.90 -12.53 -1.80
CA GLY A 63 -6.89 -12.11 -0.81
C GLY A 63 -7.67 -13.27 -0.22
N PHE A 64 -7.95 -13.20 1.10
CA PHE A 64 -8.68 -14.25 1.82
C PHE A 64 -9.65 -13.64 2.82
N TYR A 65 -10.80 -14.29 3.00
CA TYR A 65 -11.69 -14.07 4.14
C TYR A 65 -11.18 -14.83 5.37
N TYR A 66 -11.46 -14.28 6.55
CA TYR A 66 -11.24 -14.97 7.82
C TYR A 66 -12.40 -14.69 8.79
N ASP A 67 -12.54 -15.53 9.80
CA ASP A 67 -13.54 -15.38 10.86
C ASP A 67 -13.11 -14.28 11.84
N GLY A 68 -13.51 -13.04 11.57
CA GLY A 68 -13.11 -11.88 12.37
C GLY A 68 -13.84 -11.77 13.73
N ASP A 69 -14.85 -12.58 13.99
CA ASP A 69 -15.54 -12.62 15.26
C ASP A 69 -14.78 -13.47 16.31
N ASN A 70 -14.06 -14.50 15.83
CA ASN A 70 -13.32 -15.43 16.67
C ASN A 70 -11.80 -15.32 16.58
N ILE A 71 -11.28 -14.67 15.53
CA ILE A 71 -9.85 -14.60 15.24
C ILE A 71 -9.38 -13.14 15.26
N GLN A 72 -8.20 -12.88 15.83
CA GLN A 72 -7.58 -11.56 15.87
C GLN A 72 -6.21 -11.57 15.17
N PRO A 73 -6.14 -11.57 13.82
CA PRO A 73 -4.88 -11.69 13.08
C PRO A 73 -3.89 -10.56 13.38
N SER A 74 -4.36 -9.37 13.76
CA SER A 74 -3.50 -8.23 14.15
C SER A 74 -2.65 -8.47 15.40
N LYS A 75 -2.96 -9.53 16.18
CA LYS A 75 -2.19 -9.94 17.36
C LYS A 75 -1.27 -11.14 17.10
N HIS A 76 -1.18 -11.65 15.88
CA HIS A 76 -0.34 -12.79 15.56
C HIS A 76 1.09 -12.34 15.16
N PRO A 77 2.17 -13.08 15.53
CA PRO A 77 3.54 -12.72 15.15
C PRO A 77 3.75 -12.49 13.65
N TYR A 78 3.08 -13.24 12.78
CA TYR A 78 3.16 -13.06 11.33
C TYR A 78 2.63 -11.70 10.83
N TYR A 79 1.71 -11.07 11.55
CA TYR A 79 1.32 -9.68 11.28
C TYR A 79 2.50 -8.73 11.50
N PHE A 80 3.26 -8.93 12.58
CA PHE A 80 4.45 -8.13 12.90
C PHE A 80 5.65 -8.46 12.00
N ALA A 81 5.68 -9.66 11.40
CA ALA A 81 6.61 -10.00 10.32
C ALA A 81 6.19 -9.40 8.96
N GLY A 82 5.01 -8.80 8.87
CA GLY A 82 4.49 -8.17 7.66
C GLY A 82 4.09 -9.16 6.57
N LEU A 83 3.62 -10.37 6.93
CA LEU A 83 3.24 -11.40 5.95
C LEU A 83 1.88 -11.15 5.32
N TYR A 84 1.02 -10.34 5.93
CA TYR A 84 -0.30 -9.97 5.40
C TYR A 84 -0.77 -8.60 5.90
N TYR A 85 -1.69 -8.02 5.14
CA TYR A 85 -2.41 -6.78 5.46
C TYR A 85 -3.88 -7.10 5.75
N LEU A 86 -4.47 -6.48 6.77
CA LEU A 86 -5.90 -6.61 7.06
C LEU A 86 -6.67 -5.55 6.28
N GLN A 87 -7.49 -5.99 5.35
CA GLN A 87 -8.21 -5.10 4.43
C GLN A 87 -9.59 -5.66 4.13
N GLU A 88 -10.56 -4.78 3.97
CA GLU A 88 -11.88 -5.12 3.48
C GLU A 88 -11.76 -5.67 2.04
N PRO A 89 -12.46 -6.77 1.70
CA PRO A 89 -12.26 -7.48 0.42
C PRO A 89 -12.44 -6.62 -0.83
N SER A 90 -13.50 -5.78 -0.91
CA SER A 90 -13.69 -4.92 -2.08
C SER A 90 -12.61 -3.84 -2.21
N ALA A 91 -12.07 -3.36 -1.08
CA ALA A 91 -10.99 -2.38 -1.04
C ALA A 91 -9.62 -2.93 -1.52
N MET A 92 -9.48 -4.26 -1.69
CA MET A 92 -8.30 -4.88 -2.30
C MET A 92 -8.29 -4.67 -3.82
N THR A 93 -9.47 -4.58 -4.45
CA THR A 93 -9.65 -4.60 -5.91
C THR A 93 -8.87 -3.50 -6.66
N PRO A 94 -8.84 -2.23 -6.23
CA PRO A 94 -8.16 -1.19 -7.01
C PRO A 94 -6.66 -1.44 -7.23
N ALA A 95 -5.93 -1.83 -6.19
CA ALA A 95 -4.50 -2.11 -6.31
C ALA A 95 -4.22 -3.42 -7.06
N ASP A 96 -5.14 -4.38 -6.96
CA ASP A 96 -5.05 -5.64 -7.70
C ASP A 96 -5.24 -5.41 -9.21
N ARG A 97 -6.21 -4.60 -9.62
CA ARG A 97 -6.56 -4.36 -11.02
C ARG A 97 -5.63 -3.37 -11.74
N LEU A 98 -4.84 -2.57 -11.04
CA LEU A 98 -3.81 -1.77 -11.70
C LEU A 98 -2.62 -2.68 -12.09
N PRO A 99 -2.30 -2.80 -13.40
CA PRO A 99 -1.29 -3.73 -13.89
C PRO A 99 0.13 -3.17 -13.70
N VAL A 100 0.58 -3.16 -12.44
CA VAL A 100 1.93 -2.75 -12.06
C VAL A 100 2.91 -3.87 -12.33
N GLU A 101 4.05 -3.52 -12.94
CA GLU A 101 5.15 -4.41 -13.27
C GLU A 101 6.45 -4.00 -12.54
N PRO A 102 7.36 -4.94 -12.28
CA PRO A 102 8.69 -4.61 -11.75
C PRO A 102 9.39 -3.56 -12.63
N GLY A 103 9.93 -2.52 -11.99
CA GLY A 103 10.57 -1.40 -12.67
C GLY A 103 9.68 -0.19 -12.95
N ASP A 104 8.37 -0.30 -12.82
CA ASP A 104 7.45 0.81 -12.98
C ASP A 104 7.69 1.94 -11.96
N ARG A 105 7.40 3.15 -12.37
CA ARG A 105 7.26 4.33 -11.49
C ARG A 105 5.78 4.50 -11.18
N VAL A 106 5.40 4.21 -9.95
CA VAL A 106 4.01 4.17 -9.51
C VAL A 106 3.72 5.32 -8.55
N LEU A 107 2.58 6.00 -8.73
CA LEU A 107 2.05 6.98 -7.78
C LEU A 107 0.74 6.46 -7.18
N ASP A 108 0.66 6.41 -5.86
CA ASP A 108 -0.60 6.34 -5.10
C ASP A 108 -0.89 7.75 -4.55
N VAL A 109 -1.92 8.42 -5.10
CA VAL A 109 -2.17 9.85 -4.84
C VAL A 109 -2.75 10.10 -3.45
N CYS A 110 -3.54 9.14 -2.92
CA CYS A 110 -4.26 9.24 -1.64
C CYS A 110 -3.98 7.99 -0.78
N ALA A 111 -2.71 7.70 -0.53
CA ALA A 111 -2.21 6.37 -0.16
C ALA A 111 -2.54 5.90 1.26
N ALA A 112 -2.75 6.81 2.22
CA ALA A 112 -2.91 6.42 3.62
C ALA A 112 -4.25 5.72 3.90
N PRO A 113 -4.24 4.66 4.72
CA PRO A 113 -3.17 4.20 5.59
C PRO A 113 -2.14 3.23 4.96
N GLY A 114 -2.25 2.90 3.66
CA GLY A 114 -1.27 2.08 2.96
C GLY A 114 -1.77 0.73 2.46
N GLY A 115 -3.07 0.44 2.59
CA GLY A 115 -3.63 -0.84 2.14
C GLY A 115 -3.43 -1.10 0.65
N LYS A 116 -3.59 -0.08 -0.19
CA LYS A 116 -3.35 -0.17 -1.64
C LYS A 116 -1.86 0.01 -1.96
N ALA A 117 -1.20 0.99 -1.34
CA ALA A 117 0.23 1.24 -1.53
C ALA A 117 1.12 0.02 -1.22
N THR A 118 0.79 -0.78 -0.21
CA THR A 118 1.55 -2.01 0.13
C THR A 118 1.43 -3.07 -0.96
N GLU A 119 0.29 -3.18 -1.64
CA GLU A 119 0.12 -4.07 -2.79
C GLU A 119 0.91 -3.59 -4.00
N LEU A 120 0.79 -2.30 -4.34
CA LEU A 120 1.56 -1.71 -5.43
C LEU A 120 3.07 -1.89 -5.22
N GLY A 121 3.54 -1.69 -3.97
CA GLY A 121 4.94 -1.92 -3.59
C GLY A 121 5.37 -3.39 -3.70
N ALA A 122 4.49 -4.34 -3.36
CA ALA A 122 4.76 -5.76 -3.51
C ALA A 122 4.90 -6.16 -4.99
N LYS A 123 4.01 -5.67 -5.87
CA LYS A 123 4.07 -5.90 -7.32
C LYS A 123 5.35 -5.35 -7.97
N LEU A 124 5.92 -4.27 -7.44
CA LEU A 124 7.19 -3.72 -7.92
C LEU A 124 8.40 -4.62 -7.65
N GLY A 125 8.30 -5.59 -6.75
CA GLY A 125 9.38 -6.54 -6.47
C GLY A 125 10.70 -5.90 -6.05
N GLY A 126 10.67 -4.73 -5.39
CA GLY A 126 11.85 -4.00 -4.93
C GLY A 126 12.56 -3.16 -6.02
N THR A 127 12.04 -3.12 -7.25
CA THR A 127 12.56 -2.32 -8.38
C THR A 127 11.63 -1.15 -8.71
N GLY A 128 12.04 -0.22 -9.56
CA GLY A 128 11.25 0.97 -9.85
C GLY A 128 11.07 1.90 -8.65
N VAL A 129 9.95 2.62 -8.59
CA VAL A 129 9.64 3.62 -7.55
C VAL A 129 8.16 3.55 -7.16
N LEU A 130 7.87 3.50 -5.87
CA LEU A 130 6.55 3.78 -5.32
C LEU A 130 6.54 5.16 -4.67
N ALA A 131 5.93 6.14 -5.32
CA ALA A 131 5.56 7.41 -4.69
C ALA A 131 4.18 7.24 -4.03
N ALA A 132 4.11 7.40 -2.72
CA ALA A 132 2.89 7.27 -1.95
C ALA A 132 2.62 8.58 -1.22
N ASN A 133 1.53 9.27 -1.60
CA ASN A 133 1.19 10.59 -1.08
C ASN A 133 -0.06 10.55 -0.20
N ASP A 134 -0.08 11.37 0.83
CA ASP A 134 -1.31 11.70 1.56
C ASP A 134 -1.24 13.13 2.09
N LEU A 135 -2.29 13.90 1.88
CA LEU A 135 -2.34 15.31 2.31
C LEU A 135 -2.15 15.46 3.84
N SER A 136 -2.64 14.49 4.61
CA SER A 136 -2.52 14.46 6.07
C SER A 136 -1.19 13.86 6.51
N SER A 137 -0.30 14.68 7.07
CA SER A 137 0.99 14.22 7.60
C SER A 137 0.85 13.23 8.78
N SER A 138 -0.25 13.27 9.52
CA SER A 138 -0.54 12.31 10.57
C SER A 138 -0.92 10.94 10.00
N ARG A 139 -1.74 10.89 8.94
CA ARG A 139 -2.08 9.67 8.21
C ARG A 139 -0.85 9.09 7.49
N ALA A 140 0.00 9.95 6.91
CA ALA A 140 1.23 9.55 6.24
C ALA A 140 2.24 8.84 7.17
N LYS A 141 2.20 9.06 8.50
CA LYS A 141 2.98 8.28 9.47
C LYS A 141 2.50 6.81 9.55
N GLY A 142 1.21 6.58 9.48
CA GLY A 142 0.63 5.22 9.40
C GLY A 142 1.02 4.53 8.10
N LEU A 143 0.95 5.25 6.98
CA LEU A 143 1.40 4.79 5.67
C LEU A 143 2.89 4.37 5.70
N LEU A 144 3.77 5.21 6.27
CA LEU A 144 5.19 4.90 6.42
C LEU A 144 5.38 3.59 7.21
N LYS A 145 4.72 3.46 8.37
CA LYS A 145 4.80 2.24 9.19
C LYS A 145 4.41 0.99 8.40
N ASN A 146 3.31 1.05 7.64
CA ASN A 146 2.80 -0.09 6.90
C ASN A 146 3.74 -0.47 5.73
N LEU A 147 4.28 0.49 4.99
CA LEU A 147 5.25 0.22 3.92
C LEU A 147 6.57 -0.35 4.47
N GLU A 148 7.07 0.17 5.60
CA GLU A 148 8.24 -0.39 6.27
C GLU A 148 7.98 -1.81 6.79
N LEU A 149 6.82 -2.07 7.41
CA LEU A 149 6.43 -3.40 7.89
C LEU A 149 6.40 -4.43 6.76
N PHE A 150 5.92 -4.01 5.59
CA PHE A 150 5.86 -4.83 4.38
C PHE A 150 7.23 -5.02 3.71
N GLY A 151 8.27 -4.34 4.19
CA GLY A 151 9.61 -4.43 3.63
C GLY A 151 9.79 -3.68 2.30
N ILE A 152 8.91 -2.73 1.98
CA ILE A 152 8.99 -1.95 0.74
C ILE A 152 10.03 -0.84 0.92
N GLY A 153 11.16 -0.95 0.21
CA GLY A 153 12.29 -0.02 0.34
C GLY A 153 12.42 1.02 -0.77
N ASN A 154 11.88 0.77 -1.95
CA ASN A 154 11.94 1.65 -3.13
C ASN A 154 10.82 2.72 -3.10
N VAL A 155 10.71 3.44 -1.98
CA VAL A 155 9.59 4.34 -1.69
C VAL A 155 9.96 5.82 -1.69
N LEU A 156 8.97 6.64 -2.00
CA LEU A 156 8.95 8.08 -1.78
C LEU A 156 7.63 8.41 -1.06
N ILE A 157 7.69 8.68 0.25
CA ILE A 157 6.49 8.96 1.06
C ILE A 157 6.33 10.45 1.23
N LEU A 158 5.30 10.99 0.59
CA LEU A 158 5.02 12.42 0.47
C LEU A 158 3.87 12.85 1.39
N SER A 159 3.84 14.12 1.71
CA SER A 159 2.70 14.77 2.39
C SER A 159 2.45 16.13 1.76
N GLU A 160 1.92 16.11 0.53
CA GLU A 160 1.72 17.30 -0.29
C GLU A 160 0.33 17.32 -0.93
N GLU A 161 -0.09 18.50 -1.32
CA GLU A 161 -1.22 18.67 -2.21
C GLU A 161 -0.86 18.10 -3.60
N PRO A 162 -1.73 17.28 -4.21
CA PRO A 162 -1.45 16.66 -5.52
C PRO A 162 -1.06 17.67 -6.59
N GLY A 163 -1.66 18.88 -6.60
CA GLY A 163 -1.34 19.95 -7.54
C GLY A 163 0.10 20.43 -7.46
N LYS A 164 0.72 20.40 -6.28
CA LYS A 164 2.13 20.74 -6.12
C LYS A 164 3.04 19.68 -6.72
N LEU A 165 2.62 18.40 -6.73
CA LEU A 165 3.42 17.30 -7.28
C LEU A 165 3.60 17.43 -8.80
N VAL A 166 2.64 18.03 -9.51
CA VAL A 166 2.68 18.19 -10.99
C VAL A 166 3.98 18.82 -11.46
N SER A 167 4.46 19.86 -10.77
CA SER A 167 5.69 20.56 -11.15
C SER A 167 6.97 19.73 -10.96
N TYR A 168 6.92 18.70 -10.10
CA TYR A 168 8.05 17.81 -9.85
C TYR A 168 8.04 16.55 -10.70
N PHE A 169 6.87 16.10 -11.13
CA PHE A 169 6.67 14.82 -11.78
C PHE A 169 5.90 14.93 -13.12
N PRO A 170 6.17 15.92 -14.01
CA PRO A 170 5.45 16.03 -15.26
C PRO A 170 5.72 14.81 -16.15
N GLU A 171 4.65 14.11 -16.57
CA GLU A 171 4.72 12.90 -17.42
C GLU A 171 5.74 11.85 -16.92
N TYR A 172 5.81 11.67 -15.60
CA TYR A 172 6.84 10.85 -14.95
C TYR A 172 6.39 9.42 -14.66
N PHE A 173 5.15 9.23 -14.20
CA PHE A 173 4.68 7.92 -13.71
C PHE A 173 4.20 7.01 -14.83
N ASP A 174 4.54 5.73 -14.71
CA ASP A 174 4.05 4.66 -15.59
C ASP A 174 2.62 4.26 -15.21
N LYS A 175 2.34 4.21 -13.90
CA LYS A 175 1.06 3.85 -13.31
C LYS A 175 0.68 4.84 -12.22
N ILE A 176 -0.62 5.20 -12.17
CA ILE A 176 -1.17 6.04 -11.10
C ILE A 176 -2.41 5.37 -10.53
N LEU A 177 -2.47 5.26 -9.21
CA LEU A 177 -3.67 4.90 -8.46
C LEU A 177 -4.24 6.15 -7.80
N ILE A 178 -5.54 6.36 -7.97
CA ILE A 178 -6.32 7.37 -7.24
C ILE A 178 -7.42 6.63 -6.47
N ASP A 179 -7.17 6.34 -5.20
CA ASP A 179 -8.24 5.95 -4.27
C ASP A 179 -8.80 7.25 -3.67
N ALA A 180 -9.76 7.83 -4.37
CA ALA A 180 -10.15 9.22 -4.17
C ALA A 180 -10.86 9.44 -2.83
N PRO A 181 -10.63 10.60 -2.16
CA PRO A 181 -11.51 11.02 -1.08
C PRO A 181 -12.93 11.14 -1.64
N CYS A 182 -13.89 10.51 -0.97
CA CYS A 182 -15.27 10.40 -1.46
C CYS A 182 -16.28 10.45 -0.32
N SER A 183 -17.56 10.54 -0.68
CA SER A 183 -18.68 10.56 0.27
C SER A 183 -18.83 9.26 1.06
N GLY A 184 -18.24 8.14 0.60
CA GLY A 184 -18.11 6.90 1.34
C GLY A 184 -19.41 6.11 1.52
N GLU A 185 -20.34 6.22 0.61
CA GLU A 185 -21.66 5.56 0.69
C GLU A 185 -21.57 4.03 0.80
N GLY A 186 -20.59 3.42 0.13
CA GLY A 186 -20.30 1.99 0.22
C GLY A 186 -19.77 1.54 1.59
N MET A 187 -19.42 2.48 2.47
CA MET A 187 -18.89 2.20 3.80
C MET A 187 -19.90 2.43 4.93
N PHE A 188 -21.12 2.83 4.64
CA PHE A 188 -22.13 3.14 5.64
C PHE A 188 -22.42 1.97 6.58
N ARG A 189 -22.45 0.74 6.05
CA ARG A 189 -22.62 -0.48 6.85
C ARG A 189 -21.47 -0.67 7.85
N LYS A 190 -20.26 -0.34 7.45
CA LYS A 190 -19.04 -0.52 8.27
C LYS A 190 -18.82 0.62 9.26
N GLU A 191 -19.05 1.87 8.84
CA GLU A 191 -18.70 3.07 9.60
C GLU A 191 -19.86 4.06 9.70
N LYS A 192 -20.70 3.93 10.73
CA LYS A 192 -21.87 4.79 10.95
C LYS A 192 -21.58 6.31 10.96
N LYS A 193 -20.34 6.71 11.33
CA LYS A 193 -19.91 8.11 11.29
C LYS A 193 -19.85 8.68 9.86
N MET A 194 -19.73 7.81 8.83
CA MET A 194 -19.71 8.23 7.42
C MET A 194 -21.04 8.84 7.00
N VAL A 195 -22.16 8.33 7.52
CA VAL A 195 -23.48 8.88 7.25
C VAL A 195 -23.55 10.36 7.67
N LYS A 196 -23.04 10.69 8.86
CA LYS A 196 -23.01 12.09 9.32
C LYS A 196 -22.15 12.99 8.43
N ALA A 197 -20.96 12.52 8.05
CA ALA A 197 -20.08 13.26 7.15
C ALA A 197 -20.70 13.45 5.75
N TRP A 198 -21.46 12.47 5.28
CA TRP A 198 -22.20 12.53 4.03
C TRP A 198 -23.34 13.59 4.08
N GLU A 199 -24.06 13.67 5.20
CA GLU A 199 -25.10 14.70 5.42
C GLU A 199 -24.52 16.14 5.49
N GLU A 200 -23.28 16.28 5.97
CA GLU A 200 -22.59 17.58 6.06
C GLU A 200 -22.03 18.06 4.71
N HIS A 201 -21.51 17.18 3.88
CA HIS A 201 -20.75 17.56 2.68
C HIS A 201 -21.39 17.07 1.37
N GLY A 202 -21.95 15.86 1.35
CA GLY A 202 -22.57 15.24 0.17
C GLY A 202 -21.63 14.93 -1.00
N PRO A 203 -22.13 14.24 -2.03
CA PRO A 203 -21.34 13.83 -3.20
C PRO A 203 -20.79 15.01 -4.03
N GLU A 204 -21.54 16.10 -4.17
CA GLU A 204 -21.13 17.27 -4.97
C GLU A 204 -19.85 17.95 -4.44
N PHE A 205 -19.65 17.93 -3.15
CA PHE A 205 -18.42 18.47 -2.54
C PHE A 205 -17.21 17.63 -2.95
N PHE A 206 -17.32 16.30 -2.85
CA PHE A 206 -16.21 15.40 -3.16
C PHE A 206 -15.93 15.32 -4.66
N SER A 207 -16.95 15.38 -5.52
CA SER A 207 -16.75 15.34 -6.98
C SER A 207 -15.88 16.49 -7.49
N LYS A 208 -15.97 17.69 -6.89
CA LYS A 208 -15.11 18.84 -7.23
C LYS A 208 -13.62 18.55 -6.87
N ILE A 209 -13.38 17.95 -5.70
CA ILE A 209 -12.04 17.56 -5.27
C ILE A 209 -11.49 16.47 -6.20
N GLN A 210 -12.31 15.48 -6.54
CA GLN A 210 -11.94 14.36 -7.40
C GLN A 210 -11.58 14.82 -8.81
N ARG A 211 -12.35 15.73 -9.41
CA ARG A 211 -12.04 16.34 -10.72
C ARG A 211 -10.69 17.05 -10.71
N SER A 212 -10.37 17.78 -9.64
CA SER A 212 -9.05 18.38 -9.48
C SER A 212 -7.94 17.33 -9.41
N ILE A 213 -8.14 16.25 -8.65
CA ILE A 213 -7.13 15.19 -8.48
C ILE A 213 -6.88 14.43 -9.79
N VAL A 214 -7.93 14.05 -10.52
CA VAL A 214 -7.77 13.32 -11.81
C VAL A 214 -7.06 14.16 -12.86
N THR A 215 -7.35 15.47 -12.92
CA THR A 215 -6.66 16.42 -13.80
C THR A 215 -5.16 16.51 -13.49
N GLN A 216 -4.81 16.60 -12.21
CA GLN A 216 -3.43 16.66 -11.76
C GLN A 216 -2.71 15.34 -12.03
N ALA A 217 -3.37 14.20 -11.80
CA ALA A 217 -2.83 12.87 -12.10
C ALA A 217 -2.58 12.69 -13.61
N ALA A 218 -3.49 13.16 -14.48
CA ALA A 218 -3.32 13.10 -15.93
C ALA A 218 -2.05 13.83 -16.42
N GLN A 219 -1.66 14.93 -15.76
CA GLN A 219 -0.43 15.67 -16.07
C GLN A 219 0.84 14.97 -15.60
N MET A 220 0.74 14.15 -14.55
CA MET A 220 1.86 13.38 -13.99
C MET A 220 2.03 12.01 -14.67
N LEU A 221 0.99 11.50 -15.33
CA LEU A 221 1.03 10.24 -16.05
C LEU A 221 1.76 10.42 -17.40
N ARG A 222 2.74 9.55 -17.68
CA ARG A 222 3.43 9.57 -18.98
C ARG A 222 2.50 9.14 -20.12
N PRO A 223 2.80 9.50 -21.37
CA PRO A 223 2.16 8.92 -22.54
C PRO A 223 2.26 7.38 -22.50
N GLY A 224 1.20 6.67 -22.86
CA GLY A 224 1.09 5.22 -22.77
C GLY A 224 0.91 4.65 -21.35
N GLY A 225 1.01 5.48 -20.31
CA GLY A 225 0.81 5.08 -18.92
C GLY A 225 -0.65 4.76 -18.60
N MET A 226 -0.88 4.12 -17.46
CA MET A 226 -2.22 3.72 -17.02
C MET A 226 -2.57 4.35 -15.67
N LEU A 227 -3.84 4.76 -15.54
CA LEU A 227 -4.42 5.34 -14.34
C LEU A 227 -5.62 4.50 -13.90
N LEU A 228 -5.63 4.09 -12.64
CA LEU A 228 -6.83 3.51 -12.04
C LEU A 228 -7.42 4.51 -11.04
N TYR A 229 -8.66 4.90 -11.31
CA TYR A 229 -9.49 5.70 -10.42
C TYR A 229 -10.42 4.80 -9.63
N SER A 230 -10.54 5.02 -8.33
CA SER A 230 -11.50 4.31 -7.47
C SER A 230 -12.10 5.20 -6.41
N THR A 231 -13.31 4.83 -5.98
CA THR A 231 -14.02 5.39 -4.83
C THR A 231 -14.70 4.28 -4.05
N CYS A 232 -15.03 4.53 -2.78
CA CYS A 232 -15.91 3.66 -2.01
C CYS A 232 -17.33 4.26 -1.91
N THR A 233 -17.85 4.84 -3.00
CA THR A 233 -19.19 5.41 -3.05
C THR A 233 -20.01 4.88 -4.24
N PHE A 234 -21.32 5.04 -4.20
CA PHE A 234 -22.23 4.67 -5.30
C PHE A 234 -22.64 5.87 -6.15
N SER A 235 -22.27 7.09 -5.73
CA SER A 235 -22.71 8.33 -6.35
C SER A 235 -22.22 8.49 -7.79
N PRO A 236 -23.12 8.68 -8.77
CA PRO A 236 -22.73 8.93 -10.16
C PRO A 236 -21.85 10.17 -10.34
N GLU A 237 -22.06 11.21 -9.55
CA GLU A 237 -21.32 12.48 -9.59
C GLU A 237 -19.83 12.26 -9.28
N GLU A 238 -19.55 11.32 -8.39
CA GLU A 238 -18.19 10.97 -7.95
C GLU A 238 -17.56 9.89 -8.81
N ASN A 239 -18.36 9.13 -9.55
CA ASN A 239 -17.98 7.95 -10.33
C ASN A 239 -17.96 8.27 -11.84
N GLU A 240 -18.97 7.83 -12.61
CA GLU A 240 -18.98 7.96 -14.06
C GLU A 240 -18.88 9.41 -14.53
N GLN A 241 -19.51 10.37 -13.84
CA GLN A 241 -19.45 11.78 -14.23
C GLN A 241 -18.05 12.38 -13.99
N THR A 242 -17.27 11.87 -13.02
CA THR A 242 -15.88 12.25 -12.85
C THR A 242 -15.00 11.68 -13.96
N ILE A 243 -15.26 10.44 -14.41
CA ILE A 243 -14.56 9.83 -15.54
C ILE A 243 -14.93 10.54 -16.85
N GLU A 244 -16.22 10.83 -17.08
CA GLU A 244 -16.66 11.61 -18.24
C GLU A 244 -15.93 12.96 -18.30
N TYR A 245 -15.86 13.69 -17.17
CA TYR A 245 -15.13 14.94 -17.07
C TYR A 245 -13.65 14.77 -17.48
N LEU A 246 -12.96 13.72 -16.99
CA LEU A 246 -11.58 13.46 -17.37
C LEU A 246 -11.43 13.23 -18.89
N LEU A 247 -12.33 12.45 -19.50
CA LEU A 247 -12.30 12.16 -20.94
C LEU A 247 -12.60 13.40 -21.80
N GLN A 248 -13.38 14.34 -21.29
CA GLN A 248 -13.64 15.63 -21.96
C GLN A 248 -12.44 16.57 -21.91
N GLU A 249 -11.77 16.67 -20.75
CA GLU A 249 -10.60 17.52 -20.56
C GLU A 249 -9.33 16.95 -21.23
N TYR A 250 -9.23 15.62 -21.31
CA TYR A 250 -8.09 14.88 -21.84
C TYR A 250 -8.54 13.80 -22.82
N PRO A 251 -8.91 14.20 -24.07
CA PRO A 251 -9.46 13.26 -25.08
C PRO A 251 -8.50 12.14 -25.50
N GLU A 252 -7.21 12.26 -25.16
CA GLU A 252 -6.23 11.19 -25.39
C GLU A 252 -6.38 9.99 -24.47
N PHE A 253 -7.19 10.08 -23.40
CA PHE A 253 -7.47 8.94 -22.55
C PHE A 253 -8.55 8.03 -23.14
N LYS A 254 -8.38 6.73 -22.93
CA LYS A 254 -9.38 5.70 -23.21
C LYS A 254 -9.63 4.86 -21.98
N ILE A 255 -10.87 4.39 -21.79
CA ILE A 255 -11.20 3.42 -20.75
C ILE A 255 -10.76 2.04 -21.23
N CYS A 256 -10.08 1.30 -20.34
CA CYS A 256 -9.65 -0.06 -20.56
C CYS A 256 -10.55 -1.04 -19.81
N GLU A 257 -10.77 -2.21 -20.40
CA GLU A 257 -11.40 -3.32 -19.69
C GLU A 257 -10.50 -3.82 -18.57
N MET A 258 -11.10 -4.24 -17.47
CA MET A 258 -10.43 -4.92 -16.35
C MET A 258 -10.84 -6.39 -16.34
N GLU A 259 -10.01 -7.22 -15.71
CA GLU A 259 -10.38 -8.60 -15.45
C GLU A 259 -11.71 -8.64 -14.67
N GLY A 260 -12.69 -9.31 -15.25
CA GLY A 260 -14.05 -9.39 -14.72
C GLY A 260 -14.19 -10.41 -13.58
N TYR A 261 -15.30 -10.26 -12.85
CA TYR A 261 -15.81 -11.25 -11.90
C TYR A 261 -17.34 -11.21 -11.96
N GLU A 262 -18.00 -12.35 -11.80
CA GLU A 262 -19.47 -12.46 -11.95
C GLU A 262 -20.28 -11.53 -11.02
N GLY A 263 -19.70 -11.14 -9.88
CA GLY A 263 -20.29 -10.17 -8.94
C GLY A 263 -20.08 -8.70 -9.31
N PHE A 264 -19.26 -8.40 -10.33
CA PHE A 264 -19.05 -7.02 -10.79
C PHE A 264 -20.25 -6.58 -11.64
N ALA A 265 -20.66 -5.34 -11.45
CA ALA A 265 -21.60 -4.66 -12.34
C ALA A 265 -20.85 -3.71 -13.26
N ASP A 266 -21.35 -3.57 -14.49
CA ASP A 266 -20.84 -2.58 -15.43
C ASP A 266 -21.12 -1.16 -14.95
N GLY A 267 -20.34 -0.20 -15.42
CA GLY A 267 -20.63 1.22 -15.24
C GLY A 267 -21.92 1.63 -15.95
N MET A 268 -22.42 2.79 -15.61
CA MET A 268 -23.75 3.26 -16.00
C MET A 268 -23.67 4.52 -16.90
N PRO A 269 -23.53 4.40 -18.23
CA PRO A 269 -23.51 5.55 -19.15
C PRO A 269 -24.71 6.47 -19.01
N GLN A 270 -25.88 5.90 -18.71
CA GLN A 270 -27.17 6.63 -18.63
C GLN A 270 -27.18 7.68 -17.50
N VAL A 271 -26.27 7.61 -16.51
CA VAL A 271 -26.19 8.60 -15.42
C VAL A 271 -25.27 9.79 -15.76
N THR A 272 -24.71 9.82 -16.97
CA THR A 272 -23.85 10.90 -17.46
C THR A 272 -24.52 11.71 -18.56
N GLU A 273 -24.01 12.90 -18.87
CA GLU A 273 -24.55 13.79 -19.85
C GLU A 273 -24.36 13.25 -21.28
N SER A 274 -23.14 12.77 -21.59
CA SER A 274 -22.82 12.27 -22.94
C SER A 274 -23.40 10.89 -23.24
N LYS A 275 -23.71 10.11 -22.19
CA LYS A 275 -24.10 8.68 -22.28
C LYS A 275 -23.09 7.86 -23.07
N ASN A 276 -21.80 8.17 -22.92
CA ASN A 276 -20.71 7.49 -23.61
C ASN A 276 -20.72 5.99 -23.27
N PRO A 277 -20.95 5.09 -24.25
CA PRO A 277 -21.02 3.64 -24.00
C PRO A 277 -19.70 3.05 -23.46
N GLU A 278 -18.56 3.69 -23.68
CA GLU A 278 -17.29 3.24 -23.13
C GLU A 278 -17.27 3.20 -21.59
N LEU A 279 -18.17 3.96 -20.93
CA LEU A 279 -18.31 3.94 -19.47
C LEU A 279 -18.83 2.59 -18.95
N GLU A 280 -19.44 1.74 -19.76
CA GLU A 280 -19.80 0.36 -19.39
C GLU A 280 -18.57 -0.48 -19.00
N LYS A 281 -17.37 -0.12 -19.48
CA LYS A 281 -16.11 -0.78 -19.10
C LYS A 281 -15.63 -0.46 -17.68
N THR A 282 -16.22 0.53 -17.02
CA THR A 282 -15.97 0.78 -15.60
C THR A 282 -16.70 -0.27 -14.76
N VAL A 283 -16.26 -0.45 -13.51
CA VAL A 283 -16.78 -1.51 -12.64
C VAL A 283 -17.43 -0.89 -11.42
N ARG A 284 -18.61 -1.38 -11.08
CA ARG A 284 -19.30 -1.13 -9.82
C ARG A 284 -19.36 -2.40 -8.98
N ILE A 285 -19.00 -2.28 -7.72
CA ILE A 285 -19.07 -3.34 -6.72
C ILE A 285 -20.19 -3.01 -5.76
N PHE A 286 -21.16 -3.92 -5.63
CA PHE A 286 -22.29 -3.79 -4.73
C PHE A 286 -22.31 -4.95 -3.71
N PRO A 287 -22.61 -4.68 -2.42
CA PRO A 287 -22.57 -5.69 -1.36
C PRO A 287 -23.61 -6.82 -1.52
N HIS A 288 -24.69 -6.62 -2.27
CA HIS A 288 -25.70 -7.66 -2.52
C HIS A 288 -25.31 -8.63 -3.64
N ARG A 289 -24.26 -8.32 -4.41
CA ARG A 289 -23.76 -9.19 -5.49
C ARG A 289 -22.53 -9.99 -5.09
N MET A 290 -21.82 -9.56 -4.02
CA MET A 290 -20.58 -10.20 -3.60
C MET A 290 -20.26 -9.93 -2.13
N LYS A 291 -19.46 -10.79 -1.52
CA LYS A 291 -19.06 -10.68 -0.11
C LYS A 291 -18.04 -9.55 0.10
N GLY A 292 -18.49 -8.31 0.12
CA GLY A 292 -17.68 -7.10 0.33
C GLY A 292 -18.54 -5.87 0.56
N GLU A 293 -17.89 -4.71 0.65
CA GLU A 293 -18.54 -3.40 0.71
C GLU A 293 -18.67 -2.81 -0.70
N GLY A 294 -19.00 -1.52 -0.82
CA GLY A 294 -19.15 -0.88 -2.14
C GLY A 294 -17.88 -0.26 -2.68
N HIS A 295 -17.64 -0.41 -3.99
CA HIS A 295 -16.55 0.28 -4.70
C HIS A 295 -16.95 0.63 -6.14
N PHE A 296 -16.25 1.62 -6.69
CA PHE A 296 -16.23 1.93 -8.11
C PHE A 296 -14.80 1.94 -8.63
N LEU A 297 -14.57 1.45 -9.84
CA LEU A 297 -13.27 1.41 -10.48
C LEU A 297 -13.37 1.81 -11.96
N ALA A 298 -12.40 2.60 -12.41
CA ALA A 298 -12.19 2.91 -13.82
C ALA A 298 -10.69 2.82 -14.13
N LEU A 299 -10.33 1.93 -15.05
CA LEU A 299 -8.97 1.80 -15.57
C LEU A 299 -8.86 2.58 -16.87
N LEU A 300 -7.93 3.52 -16.94
CA LEU A 300 -7.72 4.36 -18.10
C LEU A 300 -6.27 4.27 -18.59
N GLN A 301 -6.10 4.43 -19.90
CA GLN A 301 -4.78 4.55 -20.51
C GLN A 301 -4.65 5.88 -21.24
N LYS A 302 -3.56 6.61 -20.99
CA LYS A 302 -3.20 7.80 -21.73
C LYS A 302 -2.61 7.42 -23.10
N GLY A 303 -3.04 8.08 -24.16
CA GLY A 303 -2.53 7.84 -25.52
C GLY A 303 -1.01 8.01 -25.60
N GLU A 304 -0.39 7.30 -26.53
CA GLU A 304 1.04 7.43 -26.79
C GLU A 304 1.35 8.71 -27.57
N LYS A 305 2.42 9.41 -27.19
CA LYS A 305 3.04 10.45 -28.05
C LYS A 305 4.02 9.76 -28.99
N GLN A 306 4.11 10.23 -30.24
CA GLN A 306 5.06 9.74 -31.25
C GLN A 306 6.51 10.19 -31.00
N GLU A 307 6.81 10.89 -29.90
CA GLU A 307 8.17 11.38 -29.59
C GLU A 307 8.82 10.56 -28.47
N GLU A 308 10.13 10.30 -28.63
CA GLU A 308 10.96 9.61 -27.62
C GLU A 308 10.90 10.34 -26.27
N GLY A 309 10.51 9.63 -25.23
CA GLY A 309 10.47 10.14 -23.87
C GLY A 309 11.86 10.60 -23.39
N LYS A 310 11.91 11.67 -22.59
CA LYS A 310 13.13 12.14 -21.92
C LYS A 310 13.75 10.99 -21.12
N ARG A 311 15.00 10.63 -21.43
CA ARG A 311 15.80 9.69 -20.63
C ARG A 311 15.90 10.21 -19.19
N LEU A 312 15.70 9.31 -18.26
CA LEU A 312 15.96 9.58 -16.84
C LEU A 312 17.44 9.91 -16.62
N PRO A 313 17.77 10.71 -15.60
CA PRO A 313 19.17 10.96 -15.26
C PRO A 313 19.88 9.63 -14.96
N GLU A 314 21.08 9.48 -15.52
CA GLU A 314 21.94 8.32 -15.27
C GLU A 314 22.30 8.21 -13.78
N SER A 315 22.57 6.98 -13.31
CA SER A 315 23.04 6.74 -11.94
C SER A 315 24.29 7.58 -11.63
N GLY A 316 24.37 8.08 -10.43
CA GLY A 316 25.50 8.90 -9.96
C GLY A 316 26.81 8.12 -9.95
N LYS A 317 27.94 8.82 -9.75
CA LYS A 317 29.25 8.17 -9.58
C LYS A 317 29.29 7.38 -8.27
N ASN A 318 29.96 6.22 -8.28
CA ASN A 318 30.23 5.44 -7.09
C ASN A 318 30.86 6.30 -5.99
N LYS A 319 30.32 6.19 -4.78
CA LYS A 319 30.75 6.94 -3.59
C LYS A 319 31.58 6.01 -2.70
N LYS A 320 32.64 6.55 -2.10
CA LYS A 320 33.31 5.86 -1.00
C LYS A 320 32.37 5.91 0.23
N LEU A 321 32.07 4.76 0.77
CA LEU A 321 31.22 4.67 1.96
C LEU A 321 32.08 4.79 3.24
N PRO A 322 31.48 5.20 4.39
CA PRO A 322 32.10 5.11 5.69
C PRO A 322 32.45 3.66 6.04
N GLU A 323 33.60 3.45 6.70
CA GLU A 323 34.11 2.13 7.06
C GLU A 323 33.11 1.32 7.90
N GLU A 324 32.44 1.96 8.85
CA GLU A 324 31.45 1.32 9.72
C GLU A 324 30.22 0.83 8.95
N LEU A 325 29.86 1.51 7.84
CA LEU A 325 28.80 1.07 6.96
C LEU A 325 29.27 -0.07 6.06
N GLU A 326 30.48 0.01 5.50
CA GLU A 326 31.05 -1.06 4.67
C GLU A 326 31.20 -2.36 5.48
N GLU A 327 31.68 -2.28 6.73
CA GLU A 327 31.74 -3.42 7.66
C GLU A 327 30.36 -4.06 7.86
N PHE A 328 29.34 -3.25 8.15
CA PHE A 328 27.99 -3.78 8.33
C PHE A 328 27.41 -4.37 7.04
N LEU A 329 27.60 -3.72 5.88
CA LEU A 329 27.14 -4.24 4.59
C LEU A 329 27.84 -5.54 4.20
N GLY A 330 29.06 -5.80 4.72
CA GLY A 330 29.76 -7.06 4.56
C GLY A 330 29.04 -8.28 5.15
N HIS A 331 28.07 -8.08 6.07
CA HIS A 331 27.19 -9.12 6.62
C HIS A 331 25.95 -9.38 5.76
N ILE A 332 25.71 -8.59 4.68
CA ILE A 332 24.56 -8.73 3.80
C ILE A 332 25.00 -9.25 2.42
N ASP A 333 24.43 -10.36 1.99
CA ASP A 333 24.78 -10.97 0.69
C ASP A 333 24.24 -10.17 -0.52
N ARG A 334 23.25 -9.30 -0.30
CA ARG A 334 22.72 -8.38 -1.32
C ARG A 334 23.73 -7.27 -1.62
N LYS A 335 24.02 -7.03 -2.90
CA LYS A 335 24.86 -5.91 -3.33
C LYS A 335 24.05 -4.62 -3.40
N PHE A 336 24.56 -3.58 -2.74
CA PHE A 336 24.02 -2.23 -2.82
C PHE A 336 24.91 -1.35 -3.71
N ASP A 337 24.29 -0.65 -4.65
CA ASP A 337 24.99 0.35 -5.46
C ASP A 337 25.32 1.58 -4.60
N SER A 338 26.62 1.84 -4.39
CA SER A 338 27.09 2.94 -3.54
C SER A 338 26.69 4.32 -4.11
N SER A 339 26.45 4.45 -5.41
CA SER A 339 25.99 5.70 -6.03
C SER A 339 24.60 6.13 -5.52
N ARG A 340 23.79 5.16 -5.10
CA ARG A 340 22.43 5.34 -4.58
C ARG A 340 22.38 5.56 -3.07
N MET A 341 23.55 5.47 -2.38
CA MET A 341 23.61 5.80 -0.94
C MET A 341 23.56 7.31 -0.74
N ASP A 342 22.64 7.74 0.12
CA ASP A 342 22.44 9.14 0.49
C ASP A 342 22.57 9.30 2.01
N LEU A 343 23.58 10.11 2.41
CA LEU A 343 23.89 10.39 3.80
C LEU A 343 23.30 11.76 4.19
N ARG A 344 22.38 11.77 5.15
CA ARG A 344 21.73 12.97 5.68
C ARG A 344 21.96 13.07 7.17
N GLY A 345 22.96 13.85 7.57
CA GLY A 345 23.45 13.87 8.94
C GLY A 345 23.97 12.49 9.33
N GLU A 346 23.42 11.90 10.36
CA GLU A 346 23.78 10.54 10.81
C GLU A 346 23.02 9.42 10.04
N LYS A 347 21.97 9.74 9.32
CA LYS A 347 21.09 8.76 8.64
C LYS A 347 21.60 8.40 7.26
N VAL A 348 21.55 7.09 6.95
CA VAL A 348 21.90 6.52 5.67
C VAL A 348 20.65 5.99 4.99
N TYR A 349 20.44 6.41 3.74
CA TYR A 349 19.33 5.96 2.90
C TYR A 349 19.83 5.30 1.64
N TYR A 350 19.14 4.26 1.18
CA TYR A 350 19.34 3.68 -0.14
C TYR A 350 18.21 4.15 -1.06
N MET A 351 18.56 4.96 -2.06
CA MET A 351 17.60 5.69 -2.88
C MET A 351 17.08 4.86 -4.06
N PRO A 352 15.79 4.96 -4.44
CA PRO A 352 15.31 4.46 -5.71
C PRO A 352 16.05 5.11 -6.88
N GLU A 353 16.06 4.46 -8.03
CA GLU A 353 16.64 5.00 -9.27
C GLU A 353 15.71 6.04 -9.92
N GLY A 354 16.30 6.95 -10.69
CA GLY A 354 15.56 7.84 -11.59
C GLY A 354 14.66 8.87 -10.91
N LEU A 355 14.90 9.21 -9.62
CA LEU A 355 14.14 10.26 -8.96
C LEU A 355 14.53 11.65 -9.48
N PRO A 356 13.56 12.54 -9.71
CA PRO A 356 13.83 13.93 -10.00
C PRO A 356 14.36 14.66 -8.76
N THR A 357 14.74 15.93 -8.94
CA THR A 357 15.14 16.79 -7.81
C THR A 357 13.92 17.08 -6.93
N LEU A 358 14.00 16.70 -5.65
CA LEU A 358 12.90 16.82 -4.67
C LEU A 358 13.04 18.07 -3.76
N ARG A 359 13.82 19.08 -4.16
CA ARG A 359 14.04 20.28 -3.35
C ARG A 359 12.74 21.08 -3.22
N GLY A 360 12.29 21.31 -1.98
CA GLY A 360 11.09 22.10 -1.71
C GLY A 360 9.79 21.31 -1.59
N ILE A 361 9.85 19.97 -1.77
CA ILE A 361 8.73 19.07 -1.53
C ILE A 361 8.77 18.54 -0.09
N ARG A 362 7.60 18.36 0.54
CA ARG A 362 7.50 17.75 1.87
C ARG A 362 7.40 16.23 1.75
N PHE A 363 8.30 15.53 2.42
CA PHE A 363 8.30 14.08 2.48
C PHE A 363 8.63 13.58 3.88
N LEU A 364 8.12 12.40 4.23
CA LEU A 364 8.44 11.69 5.47
C LEU A 364 9.63 10.75 5.25
N ARG A 365 9.73 10.17 4.07
CA ARG A 365 10.75 9.21 3.71
C ARG A 365 11.07 9.26 2.21
N THR A 366 12.35 9.07 1.90
CA THR A 366 12.84 8.82 0.55
C THR A 366 13.76 7.60 0.61
N GLY A 367 13.44 6.57 -0.15
CA GLY A 367 14.19 5.32 -0.18
C GLY A 367 14.13 4.52 1.11
N LEU A 368 14.94 3.46 1.18
CA LEU A 368 15.09 2.61 2.33
C LEU A 368 16.01 3.28 3.37
N LEU A 369 15.52 3.49 4.57
CA LEU A 369 16.39 3.85 5.68
C LEU A 369 17.25 2.64 6.04
N MET A 370 18.56 2.74 5.78
CA MET A 370 19.52 1.68 6.12
C MET A 370 19.81 1.66 7.62
N GLY A 371 20.01 2.82 8.23
CA GLY A 371 20.34 2.96 9.64
C GLY A 371 20.97 4.32 9.94
N GLU A 372 21.71 4.36 11.05
CA GLU A 372 22.39 5.57 11.54
C GLU A 372 23.88 5.33 11.78
N LEU A 373 24.71 6.22 11.26
CA LEU A 373 26.13 6.29 11.56
C LEU A 373 26.31 7.00 12.92
N LYS A 374 26.86 6.31 13.88
CA LYS A 374 27.27 6.83 15.18
C LYS A 374 28.78 6.82 15.27
N LYS A 375 29.34 7.47 16.29
CA LYS A 375 30.79 7.46 16.52
C LYS A 375 31.31 6.01 16.55
N LYS A 376 32.11 5.63 15.55
CA LYS A 376 32.75 4.31 15.39
C LYS A 376 31.78 3.11 15.36
N ARG A 377 30.57 3.27 14.82
CA ARG A 377 29.63 2.17 14.61
C ARG A 377 28.48 2.55 13.69
N PHE A 378 27.91 1.57 13.01
CA PHE A 378 26.64 1.68 12.32
C PHE A 378 25.54 1.00 13.14
N GLU A 379 24.37 1.61 13.22
CA GLU A 379 23.17 1.07 13.86
C GLU A 379 22.09 0.84 12.79
N PRO A 380 21.79 -0.44 12.44
CA PRO A 380 20.80 -0.75 11.40
C PRO A 380 19.39 -0.39 11.84
N SER A 381 18.55 -0.01 10.87
CA SER A 381 17.18 0.40 11.12
C SER A 381 16.20 -0.78 11.14
N GLN A 382 15.02 -0.56 11.71
CA GLN A 382 13.89 -1.47 11.60
C GLN A 382 13.45 -1.67 10.14
N ALA A 383 13.46 -0.60 9.33
CA ALA A 383 13.09 -0.66 7.92
C ALA A 383 14.01 -1.59 7.12
N LEU A 384 15.32 -1.54 7.38
CA LEU A 384 16.27 -2.46 6.77
C LEU A 384 16.01 -3.91 7.18
N ALA A 385 15.77 -4.17 8.47
CA ALA A 385 15.46 -5.51 8.94
C ALA A 385 14.25 -6.11 8.21
N MET A 386 13.17 -5.33 8.08
CA MET A 386 11.95 -5.79 7.41
C MET A 386 12.11 -5.97 5.88
N ASN A 387 13.08 -5.28 5.27
CA ASN A 387 13.38 -5.37 3.84
C ASN A 387 14.31 -6.55 3.49
N LEU A 388 15.08 -7.06 4.45
CA LEU A 388 15.94 -8.21 4.28
C LEU A 388 15.14 -9.53 4.30
N LYS A 389 15.68 -10.54 3.60
CA LYS A 389 15.32 -11.94 3.80
C LYS A 389 16.30 -12.57 4.79
N LYS A 390 15.88 -13.63 5.46
CA LYS A 390 16.74 -14.39 6.40
C LYS A 390 18.07 -14.80 5.75
N GLU A 391 18.01 -15.30 4.53
CA GLU A 391 19.15 -15.83 3.78
C GLU A 391 20.14 -14.75 3.34
N GLU A 392 19.74 -13.48 3.37
CA GLU A 392 20.58 -12.36 2.97
C GLU A 392 21.47 -11.82 4.10
N TYR A 393 21.31 -12.31 5.35
CA TYR A 393 22.08 -11.83 6.50
C TYR A 393 22.77 -12.99 7.21
N ASP A 394 24.06 -12.87 7.49
CA ASP A 394 24.88 -13.98 8.01
C ASP A 394 24.71 -14.24 9.52
N GLN A 395 24.21 -13.26 10.30
CA GLN A 395 24.00 -13.36 11.74
C GLN A 395 22.50 -13.35 12.07
N VAL A 396 21.90 -14.53 12.12
CA VAL A 396 20.44 -14.70 12.31
C VAL A 396 20.16 -15.48 13.59
N ILE A 397 19.12 -15.07 14.32
CA ILE A 397 18.42 -15.87 15.32
C ILE A 397 17.01 -16.10 14.80
N ASP A 398 16.73 -17.33 14.39
CA ASP A 398 15.44 -17.75 13.88
C ASP A 398 14.70 -18.55 14.96
N LEU A 399 13.57 -18.02 15.41
CA LEU A 399 12.77 -18.60 16.48
C LEU A 399 11.53 -19.27 15.87
N PRO A 400 11.20 -20.51 16.26
CA PRO A 400 9.92 -21.09 15.89
C PRO A 400 8.76 -20.28 16.51
N LEU A 401 7.60 -20.28 15.87
CA LEU A 401 6.43 -19.50 16.28
C LEU A 401 6.03 -19.74 17.75
N GLU A 402 6.17 -20.97 18.23
CA GLU A 402 5.80 -21.39 19.58
C GLU A 402 6.82 -20.96 20.65
N ASP A 403 8.00 -20.49 20.26
CA ASP A 403 9.01 -20.01 21.20
C ASP A 403 8.54 -18.73 21.90
N GLU A 404 8.47 -18.75 23.21
CA GLU A 404 8.01 -17.60 24.02
C GLU A 404 8.85 -16.33 23.78
N ARG A 405 10.11 -16.49 23.32
CA ARG A 405 11.01 -15.38 23.01
C ARG A 405 10.51 -14.52 21.85
N VAL A 406 9.69 -15.07 20.93
CA VAL A 406 9.03 -14.30 19.86
C VAL A 406 8.18 -13.19 20.48
N MET A 407 7.35 -13.54 21.45
CA MET A 407 6.48 -12.57 22.11
C MET A 407 7.27 -11.59 23.00
N LYS A 408 8.29 -12.07 23.71
CA LYS A 408 9.20 -11.22 24.49
C LYS A 408 9.90 -10.21 23.59
N TYR A 409 10.36 -10.66 22.40
CA TYR A 409 10.98 -9.77 21.41
C TYR A 409 10.00 -8.67 20.94
N LEU A 410 8.79 -9.02 20.56
CA LEU A 410 7.78 -8.06 20.12
C LEU A 410 7.37 -7.05 21.21
N LYS A 411 7.44 -7.45 22.49
CA LYS A 411 7.26 -6.54 23.64
C LYS A 411 8.47 -5.65 23.93
N GLY A 412 9.62 -5.90 23.30
CA GLY A 412 10.84 -5.12 23.48
C GLY A 412 11.71 -5.58 24.65
N GLU A 413 11.51 -6.81 25.14
CA GLU A 413 12.27 -7.40 26.21
C GLU A 413 13.66 -7.86 25.73
N THR A 414 14.65 -7.90 26.62
CA THR A 414 15.95 -8.54 26.38
C THR A 414 15.78 -10.06 26.40
N LEU A 415 16.41 -10.76 25.47
CA LEU A 415 16.30 -12.23 25.38
C LEU A 415 17.58 -12.90 25.83
N ASP A 416 17.45 -13.99 26.58
CA ASP A 416 18.50 -14.97 26.77
C ASP A 416 18.52 -15.90 25.54
N VAL A 417 19.68 -16.00 24.90
CA VAL A 417 19.85 -16.77 23.66
C VAL A 417 21.13 -17.67 23.74
N GLU A 418 21.56 -18.05 24.96
CA GLU A 418 22.75 -18.85 25.17
C GLU A 418 22.70 -20.21 24.44
N ASP A 419 21.52 -20.77 24.28
CA ASP A 419 21.25 -22.02 23.56
C ASP A 419 21.36 -21.88 22.01
N LEU A 420 21.33 -20.65 21.48
CA LEU A 420 21.31 -20.38 20.05
C LEU A 420 22.60 -19.76 19.49
N VAL A 421 23.49 -19.30 20.37
CA VAL A 421 24.72 -18.59 19.99
C VAL A 421 25.94 -19.12 20.74
N LYS A 422 27.13 -18.90 20.17
CA LYS A 422 28.37 -19.27 20.85
C LYS A 422 28.75 -18.22 21.91
N PRO A 423 29.46 -18.58 22.99
CA PRO A 423 29.82 -17.67 24.08
C PRO A 423 30.61 -16.40 23.67
N LYS A 424 31.32 -16.44 22.53
CA LYS A 424 32.11 -15.31 22.01
C LYS A 424 31.38 -14.49 20.93
N ASP A 425 30.20 -14.93 20.51
CA ASP A 425 29.43 -14.25 19.49
C ASP A 425 28.95 -12.89 20.01
N LYS A 426 28.98 -11.90 19.14
CA LYS A 426 28.59 -10.52 19.43
C LYS A 426 28.22 -9.79 18.13
N GLY A 427 27.51 -8.68 18.24
CA GLY A 427 27.19 -7.85 17.08
C GLY A 427 25.70 -7.75 16.84
N TRP A 428 25.32 -7.40 15.63
CA TRP A 428 23.93 -7.26 15.20
C TRP A 428 23.40 -8.60 14.68
N TYR A 429 22.25 -9.00 15.19
CA TYR A 429 21.55 -10.21 14.75
C TYR A 429 20.17 -9.84 14.18
N LEU A 430 19.85 -10.40 13.03
CA LEU A 430 18.50 -10.35 12.48
C LEU A 430 17.65 -11.39 13.21
N ILE A 431 16.56 -10.93 13.82
CA ILE A 431 15.63 -11.79 14.55
C ILE A 431 14.48 -12.16 13.65
N CYS A 432 14.24 -13.43 13.48
CA CYS A 432 13.20 -13.98 12.64
C CYS A 432 12.21 -14.82 13.45
N VAL A 433 10.99 -14.97 12.93
CA VAL A 433 10.02 -15.99 13.31
C VAL A 433 9.75 -16.86 12.08
N ASP A 434 10.02 -18.17 12.20
CA ASP A 434 9.86 -19.16 11.10
C ASP A 434 10.51 -18.68 9.78
N GLY A 435 11.70 -18.05 9.87
CA GLY A 435 12.41 -17.50 8.71
C GLY A 435 12.04 -16.08 8.31
N TYR A 436 11.01 -15.46 8.89
CA TYR A 436 10.54 -14.13 8.52
C TYR A 436 11.05 -13.05 9.50
N PRO A 437 11.77 -12.02 9.02
CA PRO A 437 12.35 -10.99 9.86
C PRO A 437 11.31 -10.21 10.67
N LEU A 438 11.62 -10.02 11.96
CA LEU A 438 10.90 -9.15 12.89
C LEU A 438 11.66 -7.84 13.15
N GLY A 439 13.00 -7.88 13.16
CA GLY A 439 13.82 -6.71 13.45
C GLY A 439 15.25 -7.10 13.82
N PHE A 440 16.04 -6.15 14.31
CA PHE A 440 17.39 -6.40 14.80
C PHE A 440 17.47 -6.48 16.32
N GLY A 441 18.46 -7.22 16.81
CA GLY A 441 18.93 -7.21 18.18
C GLY A 441 20.44 -7.10 18.24
N LYS A 442 20.98 -6.60 19.36
CA LYS A 442 22.43 -6.53 19.58
C LYS A 442 22.86 -7.55 20.62
N LEU A 443 23.62 -8.54 20.19
CA LEU A 443 24.13 -9.61 21.04
C LEU A 443 25.35 -9.13 21.84
N VAL A 444 25.31 -9.34 23.15
CA VAL A 444 26.39 -9.05 24.09
C VAL A 444 26.33 -10.09 25.20
N ASN A 445 27.38 -10.90 25.37
CA ASN A 445 27.46 -11.95 26.41
C ASN A 445 26.23 -12.86 26.42
N GLN A 446 25.89 -13.42 25.27
CA GLN A 446 24.74 -14.31 25.04
C GLN A 446 23.36 -13.72 25.38
N MET A 447 23.31 -12.45 25.75
CA MET A 447 22.07 -11.69 25.96
C MET A 447 21.80 -10.80 24.74
N LEU A 448 20.66 -10.97 24.11
CA LEU A 448 20.22 -10.16 22.98
C LEU A 448 19.50 -8.90 23.47
N LYS A 449 20.18 -7.77 23.40
CA LYS A 449 19.58 -6.45 23.64
C LYS A 449 18.60 -6.12 22.53
N ASN A 450 17.34 -6.07 22.86
CA ASN A 450 16.26 -5.81 21.93
C ASN A 450 16.39 -4.41 21.28
N LYS A 451 16.24 -4.36 19.95
CA LYS A 451 16.25 -3.13 19.15
C LYS A 451 14.97 -2.92 18.33
N TYR A 452 13.93 -3.71 18.65
CA TYR A 452 12.63 -3.55 18.06
C TYR A 452 12.08 -2.15 18.32
N LEU A 453 11.54 -1.53 17.28
CA LEU A 453 11.15 -0.13 17.31
C LEU A 453 10.07 0.13 18.39
N PRO A 454 10.30 1.04 19.37
CA PRO A 454 9.35 1.23 20.48
C PRO A 454 7.90 1.52 20.04
N GLY A 455 7.71 2.29 18.96
CA GLY A 455 6.37 2.59 18.41
C GLY A 455 5.67 1.43 17.70
N TRP A 456 6.35 0.27 17.56
CA TRP A 456 5.79 -0.94 16.94
C TRP A 456 5.58 -2.06 17.95
N ARG A 457 6.02 -1.88 19.19
CA ARG A 457 5.92 -2.90 20.24
C ARG A 457 4.48 -3.33 20.45
N TRP A 458 4.34 -4.62 20.70
CA TRP A 458 3.07 -5.18 21.10
C TRP A 458 2.67 -4.69 22.48
N ASN A 459 1.56 -3.97 22.56
CA ASN A 459 0.91 -3.59 23.79
C ASN A 459 -0.28 -4.54 23.98
N SER A 460 -0.29 -5.27 25.08
CA SER A 460 -1.36 -6.21 25.48
C SER A 460 -2.67 -5.48 25.75
#